data_0628d5e126a8bd773951100334706eb7
#
_entry.id   0628d5e126a8bd773951100334706eb7
#
_cell.length_a   1.000
_cell.length_b   1.000
_cell.length_c   1.000
_cell.angle_alpha   90.00
_cell.angle_beta   90.00
_cell.angle_gamma   90.00
#
_symmetry.space_group_name_H-M   'P 1'
#
loop_
_entity.id
_entity.type
_entity.pdbx_description
1 polymer ?
#
loop_
_entity_poly.entity_id
_entity_poly.type
_entity_poly.pdbx_seq_one_letter_code
_entity_poly.pdbx_strand_id
1 'polypeptide(L)'
;QAELAQIPKQGQVIIIANHPLGSLDGIGLLDAILSIRPDAKIVVNELLMHVERLQPFALPVDNMSNQTSRQQLRAIQSHLAIGGALIMFPAGEVSRWRLSGIRDGQWNSSFVRLALRYHAPIVPVLVGGRNSRFFYCLSLVIKPLSTAWLIREMFKHRNARISAHIGSPITY
;
A
#
# COMPACT_ATOMS: atom_id res chain seq x y z
N GLN A 1 -7.99 6.04 16.72
CA GLN A 1 -7.60 7.47 16.70
C GLN A 1 -6.24 7.71 17.37
N ALA A 2 -5.91 7.04 18.49
CA ALA A 2 -4.62 7.22 19.17
C ALA A 2 -3.41 6.83 18.28
N GLU A 3 -3.53 5.82 17.46
CA GLU A 3 -2.44 5.35 16.59
C GLU A 3 -2.18 6.28 15.39
N LEU A 4 -3.22 6.93 14.86
CA LEU A 4 -3.06 7.93 13.79
C LEU A 4 -2.20 9.13 14.22
N ALA A 5 -2.10 9.40 15.52
CA ALA A 5 -1.25 10.45 16.06
C ALA A 5 0.26 10.20 15.85
N GLN A 6 0.66 8.96 15.52
CA GLN A 6 2.04 8.63 15.18
C GLN A 6 2.45 9.17 13.80
N ILE A 7 1.49 9.49 12.92
CA ILE A 7 1.79 9.99 11.58
C ILE A 7 2.05 11.50 11.67
N PRO A 8 3.21 11.99 11.17
CA PRO A 8 3.49 13.42 11.10
C PRO A 8 2.40 14.18 10.34
N LYS A 9 1.84 15.23 10.97
CA LYS A 9 0.75 16.02 10.38
C LYS A 9 1.21 16.89 9.21
N GLN A 10 2.49 17.18 9.10
CA GLN A 10 3.09 18.03 8.06
C GLN A 10 4.45 17.47 7.65
N GLY A 11 4.95 17.91 6.50
CA GLY A 11 6.20 17.45 5.94
C GLY A 11 6.09 16.10 5.25
N GLN A 12 7.13 15.73 4.52
CA GLN A 12 7.20 14.46 3.81
C GLN A 12 7.22 13.27 4.78
N VAL A 13 6.47 12.24 4.46
CA VAL A 13 6.42 11.00 5.23
C VAL A 13 6.14 9.82 4.29
N ILE A 14 6.77 8.70 4.54
CA ILE A 14 6.50 7.45 3.80
C ILE A 14 5.86 6.46 4.76
N ILE A 15 4.63 6.08 4.47
CA ILE A 15 3.83 5.12 5.21
C ILE A 15 3.93 3.79 4.47
N ILE A 16 4.48 2.78 5.11
CA ILE A 16 4.64 1.44 4.53
C ILE A 16 3.74 0.44 5.24
N ALA A 17 3.10 -0.44 4.48
CA ALA A 17 2.21 -1.45 5.04
C ALA A 17 2.38 -2.81 4.36
N ASN A 18 2.07 -3.88 5.10
CA ASN A 18 1.81 -5.19 4.51
C ASN A 18 0.47 -5.18 3.76
N HIS A 19 0.25 -6.18 2.89
CA HIS A 19 -0.86 -6.17 1.94
C HIS A 19 -1.73 -7.45 2.02
N PRO A 20 -2.41 -7.72 3.15
CA PRO A 20 -3.12 -8.98 3.35
C PRO A 20 -4.39 -9.15 2.50
N LEU A 21 -5.16 -8.10 2.24
CA LEU A 21 -6.49 -8.15 1.62
C LEU A 21 -6.52 -7.59 0.18
N GLY A 22 -5.48 -6.91 -0.27
CA GLY A 22 -5.41 -6.29 -1.58
C GLY A 22 -6.01 -4.89 -1.61
N SER A 23 -6.82 -4.56 -2.64
CA SER A 23 -7.33 -3.18 -2.82
C SER A 23 -8.05 -2.62 -1.58
N LEU A 24 -8.61 -3.49 -0.75
CA LEU A 24 -9.31 -3.07 0.47
C LEU A 24 -8.38 -2.45 1.51
N ASP A 25 -7.17 -3.00 1.65
CA ASP A 25 -6.15 -2.45 2.56
C ASP A 25 -5.74 -1.05 2.11
N GLY A 26 -5.50 -0.91 0.80
CA GLY A 26 -5.10 0.34 0.20
C GLY A 26 -6.15 1.43 0.39
N ILE A 27 -7.41 1.12 0.08
CA ILE A 27 -8.53 2.06 0.20
C ILE A 27 -8.77 2.41 1.68
N GLY A 28 -8.82 1.41 2.56
CA GLY A 28 -9.08 1.64 3.99
C GLY A 28 -7.97 2.43 4.66
N LEU A 29 -6.71 2.15 4.34
CA LEU A 29 -5.57 2.88 4.86
C LEU A 29 -5.53 4.32 4.32
N LEU A 30 -5.78 4.51 3.03
CA LEU A 30 -5.85 5.82 2.41
C LEU A 30 -6.94 6.68 3.05
N ASP A 31 -8.16 6.16 3.21
CA ASP A 31 -9.28 6.86 3.84
C ASP A 31 -8.95 7.31 5.28
N ALA A 32 -8.38 6.39 6.07
CA ALA A 32 -7.95 6.70 7.43
C ALA A 32 -6.88 7.82 7.46
N ILE A 33 -5.90 7.77 6.55
CA ILE A 33 -4.82 8.75 6.52
C ILE A 33 -5.29 10.09 5.97
N LEU A 34 -6.17 10.13 4.98
CA LEU A 34 -6.75 11.36 4.44
C LEU A 34 -7.47 12.19 5.50
N SER A 35 -7.99 11.56 6.55
CA SER A 35 -8.64 12.28 7.68
C SER A 35 -7.67 13.19 8.46
N ILE A 36 -6.35 12.93 8.40
CA ILE A 36 -5.31 13.68 9.10
C ILE A 36 -4.27 14.30 8.14
N ARG A 37 -4.14 13.78 6.92
CA ARG A 37 -3.23 14.20 5.86
C ARG A 37 -3.99 14.27 4.53
N PRO A 38 -4.69 15.38 4.25
CA PRO A 38 -5.45 15.54 3.00
C PRO A 38 -4.60 15.49 1.74
N ASP A 39 -3.29 15.68 1.88
CA ASP A 39 -2.28 15.57 0.82
C ASP A 39 -1.80 14.13 0.57
N ALA A 40 -2.30 13.13 1.33
CA ALA A 40 -1.83 11.76 1.18
C ALA A 40 -2.10 11.19 -0.21
N LYS A 41 -1.08 10.51 -0.77
CA LYS A 41 -1.19 9.75 -2.01
C LYS A 41 -0.70 8.33 -1.81
N ILE A 42 -1.31 7.42 -2.56
CA ILE A 42 -1.02 5.99 -2.51
C ILE A 42 -0.38 5.52 -3.82
N VAL A 43 0.70 4.76 -3.71
CA VAL A 43 1.30 4.08 -4.86
C VAL A 43 0.46 2.86 -5.21
N VAL A 44 -0.03 2.80 -6.43
CA VAL A 44 -0.94 1.75 -6.92
C VAL A 44 -0.46 1.15 -8.23
N ASN A 45 -0.92 -0.08 -8.53
CA ASN A 45 -0.76 -0.62 -9.87
C ASN A 45 -1.55 0.23 -10.88
N GLU A 46 -0.97 0.45 -12.07
CA GLU A 46 -1.55 1.25 -13.13
C GLU A 46 -3.00 0.84 -13.51
N LEU A 47 -3.34 -0.44 -13.37
CA LEU A 47 -4.70 -0.94 -13.59
C LEU A 47 -5.74 -0.26 -12.68
N LEU A 48 -5.36 0.18 -11.49
CA LEU A 48 -6.27 0.87 -10.56
C LEU A 48 -6.59 2.31 -10.99
N MET A 49 -5.89 2.86 -11.98
CA MET A 49 -6.20 4.17 -12.55
C MET A 49 -7.52 4.21 -13.33
N HIS A 50 -8.10 3.05 -13.65
CA HIS A 50 -9.47 2.97 -14.20
C HIS A 50 -10.55 3.29 -13.16
N VAL A 51 -10.21 3.36 -11.88
CA VAL A 51 -11.13 3.78 -10.81
C VAL A 51 -11.04 5.29 -10.67
N GLU A 52 -11.95 6.03 -11.33
CA GLU A 52 -11.93 7.49 -11.41
C GLU A 52 -11.81 8.18 -10.04
N ARG A 53 -12.54 7.69 -9.03
CA ARG A 53 -12.53 8.25 -7.67
C ARG A 53 -11.18 8.11 -6.96
N LEU A 54 -10.32 7.18 -7.39
CA LEU A 54 -9.00 6.96 -6.81
C LEU A 54 -7.93 7.84 -7.46
N GLN A 55 -8.13 8.25 -8.72
CA GLN A 55 -7.13 8.98 -9.50
C GLN A 55 -6.50 10.20 -8.78
N PRO A 56 -7.26 11.06 -8.08
CA PRO A 56 -6.68 12.22 -7.41
C PRO A 56 -5.65 11.87 -6.32
N PHE A 57 -5.77 10.68 -5.76
CA PHE A 57 -4.96 10.19 -4.65
C PHE A 57 -3.93 9.14 -5.08
N ALA A 58 -3.95 8.71 -6.34
CA ALA A 58 -3.14 7.61 -6.83
C ALA A 58 -1.87 8.09 -7.54
N LEU A 59 -0.77 7.39 -7.26
CA LEU A 59 0.48 7.49 -8.01
C LEU A 59 0.73 6.12 -8.68
N PRO A 60 0.46 6.00 -10.00
CA PRO A 60 0.55 4.72 -10.68
C PRO A 60 1.99 4.25 -10.82
N VAL A 61 2.19 2.93 -10.69
CA VAL A 61 3.43 2.24 -11.02
C VAL A 61 3.13 0.97 -11.80
N ASP A 62 4.02 0.59 -12.71
CA ASP A 62 3.92 -0.69 -13.39
C ASP A 62 4.64 -1.77 -12.59
N ASN A 63 3.86 -2.54 -11.83
CA ASN A 63 4.38 -3.68 -11.07
C ASN A 63 4.49 -4.95 -11.93
N MET A 64 3.94 -4.96 -13.14
CA MET A 64 3.90 -6.18 -13.97
C MET A 64 5.17 -6.33 -14.81
N SER A 65 5.73 -5.23 -15.31
CA SER A 65 6.98 -5.24 -16.09
C SER A 65 8.24 -5.10 -15.23
N ASN A 66 8.12 -4.91 -13.91
CA ASN A 66 9.21 -4.54 -13.00
C ASN A 66 9.96 -3.26 -13.41
N GLN A 67 9.38 -2.46 -14.29
CA GLN A 67 9.97 -1.22 -14.79
C GLN A 67 9.05 -0.03 -14.51
N THR A 68 9.22 0.57 -13.33
CA THR A 68 8.60 1.87 -13.08
C THR A 68 9.16 2.90 -14.06
N SER A 69 8.29 3.52 -14.86
CA SER A 69 8.72 4.53 -15.82
C SER A 69 9.38 5.72 -15.12
N ARG A 70 10.25 6.42 -15.83
CA ARG A 70 10.89 7.66 -15.31
C ARG A 70 9.84 8.71 -14.91
N GLN A 71 8.72 8.76 -15.63
CA GLN A 71 7.62 9.69 -15.35
C GLN A 71 6.90 9.33 -14.05
N GLN A 72 6.58 8.05 -13.84
CA GLN A 72 5.95 7.55 -12.61
C GLN A 72 6.85 7.79 -11.39
N LEU A 73 8.15 7.51 -11.53
CA LEU A 73 9.11 7.79 -10.46
C LEU A 73 9.21 9.29 -10.14
N ARG A 74 9.24 10.15 -11.17
CA ARG A 74 9.25 11.61 -10.99
C ARG A 74 7.99 12.10 -10.25
N ALA A 75 6.81 11.56 -10.55
CA ALA A 75 5.58 11.93 -9.85
C ALA A 75 5.65 11.63 -8.35
N ILE A 76 6.18 10.44 -7.97
CA ILE A 76 6.40 10.06 -6.57
C ILE A 76 7.42 11.02 -5.92
N GLN A 77 8.53 11.28 -6.60
CA GLN A 77 9.60 12.15 -6.11
C GLN A 77 9.11 13.60 -5.91
N SER A 78 8.36 14.14 -6.87
CA SER A 78 7.78 15.49 -6.77
C SER A 78 6.81 15.60 -5.61
N HIS A 79 6.00 14.57 -5.36
CA HIS A 79 5.07 14.54 -4.23
C HIS A 79 5.82 14.60 -2.88
N LEU A 80 6.88 13.83 -2.72
CA LEU A 80 7.71 13.87 -1.51
C LEU A 80 8.47 15.20 -1.37
N ALA A 81 8.96 15.76 -2.49
CA ALA A 81 9.72 17.02 -2.48
C ALA A 81 8.91 18.23 -2.00
N ILE A 82 7.59 18.21 -2.18
CA ILE A 82 6.69 19.26 -1.66
C ILE A 82 6.16 18.98 -0.25
N GLY A 83 6.69 17.96 0.43
CA GLY A 83 6.28 17.61 1.79
C GLY A 83 5.06 16.67 1.87
N GLY A 84 4.73 15.97 0.79
CA GLY A 84 3.56 15.09 0.73
C GLY A 84 3.69 13.80 1.52
N ALA A 85 2.55 13.24 1.97
CA ALA A 85 2.46 11.92 2.58
C ALA A 85 2.30 10.83 1.50
N LEU A 86 3.16 9.82 1.53
CA LEU A 86 3.19 8.73 0.55
C LEU A 86 2.88 7.40 1.21
N ILE A 87 1.87 6.69 0.71
CA ILE A 87 1.51 5.34 1.16
C ILE A 87 2.06 4.33 0.15
N MET A 88 2.76 3.31 0.64
CA MET A 88 3.35 2.25 -0.18
C MET A 88 3.11 0.87 0.41
N PHE A 89 2.92 -0.10 -0.47
CA PHE A 89 2.93 -1.53 -0.16
C PHE A 89 4.16 -2.17 -0.79
N PRO A 90 5.30 -2.27 -0.07
CA PRO A 90 6.59 -2.60 -0.68
C PRO A 90 6.67 -4.00 -1.30
N ALA A 91 5.77 -4.90 -0.90
CA ALA A 91 5.67 -6.23 -1.51
C ALA A 91 5.21 -6.20 -2.98
N GLY A 92 4.50 -5.12 -3.40
CA GLY A 92 3.94 -4.98 -4.75
C GLY A 92 2.82 -5.94 -5.10
N GLU A 93 2.51 -6.88 -4.23
CA GLU A 93 1.42 -7.87 -4.37
C GLU A 93 0.81 -8.21 -3.01
N VAL A 94 -0.38 -8.80 -3.03
CA VAL A 94 -1.07 -9.25 -1.82
C VAL A 94 -0.34 -10.42 -1.16
N SER A 95 -0.49 -10.53 0.16
CA SER A 95 0.03 -11.66 0.94
C SER A 95 -0.51 -12.99 0.40
N ARG A 96 0.36 -13.98 0.33
CA ARG A 96 0.06 -15.32 -0.20
C ARG A 96 0.52 -16.39 0.77
N TRP A 97 0.02 -17.60 0.57
CA TRP A 97 0.49 -18.75 1.31
C TRP A 97 1.93 -19.10 0.92
N ARG A 98 2.79 -19.21 1.92
CA ARG A 98 4.19 -19.61 1.82
C ARG A 98 4.50 -20.70 2.86
N LEU A 99 5.65 -21.36 2.78
CA LEU A 99 6.06 -22.39 3.76
C LEU A 99 6.00 -21.88 5.22
N SER A 100 6.26 -20.60 5.44
CA SER A 100 6.23 -19.95 6.76
C SER A 100 4.88 -19.32 7.12
N GLY A 101 3.78 -19.65 6.42
CA GLY A 101 2.45 -19.11 6.64
C GLY A 101 2.03 -18.06 5.61
N ILE A 102 0.91 -17.38 5.88
CA ILE A 102 0.39 -16.31 5.02
C ILE A 102 1.18 -15.04 5.29
N ARG A 103 1.92 -14.55 4.31
CA ARG A 103 2.72 -13.34 4.41
C ARG A 103 3.02 -12.71 3.06
N ASP A 104 3.46 -11.49 3.10
CA ASP A 104 3.93 -10.74 1.93
C ASP A 104 5.10 -11.44 1.24
N GLY A 105 5.29 -11.08 -0.03
CA GLY A 105 6.51 -11.35 -0.76
C GLY A 105 7.71 -10.57 -0.20
N GLN A 106 8.82 -10.68 -0.91
CA GLN A 106 10.00 -9.87 -0.60
C GLN A 106 9.67 -8.40 -0.81
N TRP A 107 9.95 -7.59 0.19
CA TRP A 107 9.76 -6.15 0.12
C TRP A 107 10.84 -5.48 -0.73
N ASN A 108 10.43 -4.64 -1.66
CA ASN A 108 11.34 -3.83 -2.45
C ASN A 108 11.87 -2.66 -1.59
N SER A 109 13.19 -2.47 -1.59
CA SER A 109 13.86 -1.42 -0.81
C SER A 109 13.70 0.01 -1.36
N SER A 110 12.88 0.23 -2.39
CA SER A 110 12.68 1.55 -3.00
C SER A 110 12.23 2.61 -2.00
N PHE A 111 11.39 2.24 -1.03
CA PHE A 111 10.94 3.15 0.00
C PHE A 111 12.08 3.66 0.89
N VAL A 112 13.08 2.81 1.19
CA VAL A 112 14.27 3.23 1.96
C VAL A 112 15.07 4.26 1.16
N ARG A 113 15.30 4.02 -0.14
CA ARG A 113 16.01 4.98 -1.00
C ARG A 113 15.29 6.33 -1.11
N LEU A 114 13.96 6.31 -1.20
CA LEU A 114 13.15 7.52 -1.20
C LEU A 114 13.24 8.25 0.14
N ALA A 115 13.13 7.51 1.25
CA ALA A 115 13.20 8.05 2.59
C ALA A 115 14.54 8.75 2.85
N LEU A 116 15.67 8.09 2.52
CA LEU A 116 17.00 8.69 2.63
C LEU A 116 17.16 9.94 1.75
N ARG A 117 16.67 9.87 0.51
CA ARG A 117 16.81 10.99 -0.45
C ARG A 117 16.04 12.24 -0.03
N TYR A 118 14.86 12.07 0.53
CA TYR A 118 13.96 13.17 0.89
C TYR A 118 13.93 13.45 2.39
N HIS A 119 14.77 12.78 3.19
CA HIS A 119 14.76 12.86 4.66
C HIS A 119 13.35 12.65 5.23
N ALA A 120 12.61 11.70 4.62
CA ALA A 120 11.24 11.40 4.98
C ALA A 120 11.21 10.30 6.06
N PRO A 121 10.63 10.52 7.24
CA PRO A 121 10.44 9.46 8.21
C PRO A 121 9.60 8.34 7.62
N ILE A 122 9.91 7.09 8.00
CA ILE A 122 9.13 5.92 7.63
C ILE A 122 8.20 5.55 8.76
N VAL A 123 6.90 5.47 8.48
CA VAL A 123 5.89 5.01 9.44
C VAL A 123 5.44 3.60 9.03
N PRO A 124 5.80 2.56 9.79
CA PRO A 124 5.35 1.20 9.51
C PRO A 124 3.90 1.00 9.97
N VAL A 125 3.10 0.35 9.16
CA VAL A 125 1.71 -0.02 9.47
C VAL A 125 1.52 -1.52 9.29
N LEU A 126 1.01 -2.17 10.33
CA LEU A 126 0.60 -3.57 10.25
C LEU A 126 -0.90 -3.64 10.01
N VAL A 127 -1.30 -4.00 8.81
CA VAL A 127 -2.71 -4.24 8.47
C VAL A 127 -3.06 -5.69 8.79
N GLY A 128 -4.12 -5.86 9.59
CA GLY A 128 -4.68 -7.15 9.93
C GLY A 128 -5.77 -7.56 8.95
N GLY A 129 -5.88 -8.85 8.71
CA GLY A 129 -6.89 -9.42 7.83
C GLY A 129 -6.39 -10.66 7.10
N ARG A 130 -7.33 -11.41 6.51
CA ARG A 130 -7.02 -12.60 5.70
C ARG A 130 -8.08 -12.75 4.62
N ASN A 131 -7.65 -13.09 3.42
CA ASN A 131 -8.53 -13.54 2.36
C ASN A 131 -9.05 -14.97 2.64
N SER A 132 -9.99 -15.44 1.83
CA SER A 132 -10.54 -16.77 1.99
C SER A 132 -9.50 -17.87 1.75
N ARG A 133 -9.70 -19.05 2.33
CA ARG A 133 -8.87 -20.23 2.04
C ARG A 133 -8.87 -20.54 0.55
N PHE A 134 -10.00 -20.34 -0.13
CA PHE A 134 -10.10 -20.54 -1.58
C PHE A 134 -9.14 -19.64 -2.35
N PHE A 135 -9.04 -18.36 -2.00
CA PHE A 135 -8.08 -17.44 -2.61
C PHE A 135 -6.65 -17.96 -2.48
N TYR A 136 -6.26 -18.41 -1.29
CA TYR A 136 -4.91 -18.91 -1.07
C TYR A 136 -4.62 -20.21 -1.84
N CYS A 137 -5.55 -21.16 -1.88
CA CYS A 137 -5.42 -22.37 -2.68
C CYS A 137 -5.32 -22.05 -4.18
N LEU A 138 -6.18 -21.16 -4.67
CA LEU A 138 -6.16 -20.72 -6.07
C LEU A 138 -4.82 -20.04 -6.42
N SER A 139 -4.26 -19.29 -5.49
CA SER A 139 -2.99 -18.58 -5.67
C SER A 139 -1.77 -19.51 -5.78
N LEU A 140 -1.85 -20.72 -5.27
CA LEU A 140 -0.81 -21.74 -5.43
C LEU A 140 -0.80 -22.37 -6.82
N VAL A 141 -1.98 -22.43 -7.47
CA VAL A 141 -2.15 -23.12 -8.74
C VAL A 141 -2.08 -22.14 -9.91
N ILE A 142 -2.87 -21.04 -9.86
CA ILE A 142 -3.00 -20.07 -10.96
C ILE A 142 -2.97 -18.65 -10.41
N LYS A 143 -1.76 -18.07 -10.33
CA LYS A 143 -1.53 -16.73 -9.79
C LYS A 143 -2.36 -15.62 -10.47
N PRO A 144 -2.46 -15.52 -11.81
CA PRO A 144 -3.28 -14.48 -12.47
C PRO A 144 -4.75 -14.56 -12.09
N LEU A 145 -5.32 -15.78 -12.05
CA LEU A 145 -6.72 -15.99 -11.73
C LEU A 145 -7.03 -15.61 -10.27
N SER A 146 -6.12 -15.92 -9.34
CA SER A 146 -6.26 -15.49 -7.95
C SER A 146 -6.23 -13.96 -7.82
N THR A 147 -5.46 -13.27 -8.64
CA THR A 147 -5.43 -11.80 -8.66
C THR A 147 -6.76 -11.22 -9.14
N ALA A 148 -7.36 -11.77 -10.20
CA ALA A 148 -8.72 -11.40 -10.62
C ALA A 148 -9.78 -11.72 -9.55
N TRP A 149 -9.59 -12.80 -8.79
CA TRP A 149 -10.49 -13.20 -7.70
C TRP A 149 -10.50 -12.21 -6.52
N LEU A 150 -9.46 -11.37 -6.36
CA LEU A 150 -9.41 -10.34 -5.32
C LEU A 150 -10.60 -9.38 -5.35
N ILE A 151 -11.16 -9.10 -6.53
CA ILE A 151 -12.36 -8.28 -6.67
C ILE A 151 -13.53 -8.92 -5.89
N ARG A 152 -13.69 -10.24 -5.99
CA ARG A 152 -14.73 -10.98 -5.26
C ARG A 152 -14.46 -11.02 -3.75
N GLU A 153 -13.21 -11.20 -3.35
CA GLU A 153 -12.81 -11.13 -1.95
C GLU A 153 -13.11 -9.75 -1.34
N MET A 154 -12.85 -8.67 -2.08
CA MET A 154 -13.16 -7.31 -1.66
C MET A 154 -14.65 -7.14 -1.33
N PHE A 155 -15.55 -7.66 -2.17
CA PHE A 155 -17.00 -7.58 -1.90
C PHE A 155 -17.43 -8.42 -0.70
N LYS A 156 -16.79 -9.53 -0.39
CA LYS A 156 -17.05 -10.31 0.82
C LYS A 156 -16.70 -9.54 2.08
N HIS A 157 -15.65 -8.74 2.04
CA HIS A 157 -15.12 -7.98 3.18
C HIS A 157 -15.70 -6.56 3.31
N ARG A 158 -16.65 -6.16 2.46
CA ARG A 158 -17.21 -4.78 2.41
C ARG A 158 -17.72 -4.24 3.75
N ASN A 159 -18.13 -5.12 4.67
CA ASN A 159 -18.61 -4.77 6.01
C ASN A 159 -17.65 -5.22 7.13
N ALA A 160 -16.45 -5.72 6.78
CA ALA A 160 -15.49 -6.17 7.76
C ALA A 160 -14.73 -4.98 8.36
N ARG A 161 -14.44 -5.08 9.65
CA ARG A 161 -13.51 -4.13 10.29
C ARG A 161 -12.09 -4.58 9.98
N ILE A 162 -11.31 -3.70 9.37
CA ILE A 162 -9.89 -3.90 9.13
C ILE A 162 -9.14 -3.24 10.28
N SER A 163 -8.30 -4.00 10.98
CA SER A 163 -7.40 -3.43 11.98
C SER A 163 -6.13 -2.94 11.30
N ALA A 164 -5.64 -1.78 11.71
CA ALA A 164 -4.34 -1.27 11.30
C ALA A 164 -3.60 -0.78 12.55
N HIS A 165 -2.41 -1.31 12.80
CA HIS A 165 -1.53 -0.89 13.89
C HIS A 165 -0.41 -0.03 13.32
N ILE A 166 -0.35 1.21 13.76
CA ILE A 166 0.61 2.22 13.27
C ILE A 166 1.76 2.29 14.25
N GLY A 167 2.95 1.97 13.77
CA GLY A 167 4.18 2.05 14.55
C GLY A 167 4.74 3.47 14.62
N SER A 168 5.71 3.67 15.51
CA SER A 168 6.41 4.95 15.64
C SER A 168 7.21 5.28 14.38
N PRO A 169 7.32 6.56 14.00
CA PRO A 169 8.16 7.00 12.89
C PRO A 169 9.61 6.60 13.09
N ILE A 170 10.22 6.06 12.04
CA ILE A 170 11.64 5.72 11.98
C ILE A 170 12.34 6.86 11.23
N THR A 171 13.26 7.53 11.91
CA THR A 171 14.13 8.58 11.34
C THR A 171 15.58 8.11 11.33
N TYR A 172 16.43 8.65 10.45
CA TYR A 172 17.87 8.35 10.31
C TYR A 172 18.65 9.58 9.87
#